data_e8570d142556b7ac5754d2b7edc2c06d
#
_entry.id   e8570d142556b7ac5754d2b7edc2c06d
#
_cell.length_a   1.000
_cell.length_b   1.000
_cell.length_c   1.000
_cell.angle_alpha   90.00
_cell.angle_beta   90.00
_cell.angle_gamma   90.00
#
_symmetry.space_group_name_H-M   'P 1'
#
loop_
_entity.id
_entity.type
_entity.pdbx_description
1 polymer ?
#
loop_
_entity_poly.entity_id
_entity_poly.type
_entity_poly.pdbx_seq_one_letter_code
_entity_poly.pdbx_strand_id
1 'polypeptide(L)'
;MLALKPKKNGRYSQGYINPNSCKKLFESVKDKPIIYRSSWEKKFIYWCETSKKVKHWGSECISIPYFNAYDKKEHKYYPDFVLEMENGQIMIVEIKPHNQTIKPINENSWANKAYITNMSKWNEVNKQCKAKGYKFCILTENTINSL
;
A
#
# COMPACT_ATOMS: atom_id res chain seq x y z
N MET A 1 -4.34 -12.37 -6.25
CA MET A 1 -5.05 -11.15 -5.81
C MET A 1 -6.29 -10.94 -6.68
N LEU A 2 -7.41 -10.65 -6.08
CA LEU A 2 -8.63 -10.33 -6.82
C LEU A 2 -8.57 -8.89 -7.29
N ALA A 3 -8.64 -8.67 -8.61
CA ALA A 3 -8.76 -7.34 -9.19
C ALA A 3 -10.19 -6.83 -8.96
N LEU A 4 -10.40 -6.03 -7.93
CA LEU A 4 -11.67 -5.38 -7.70
C LEU A 4 -11.86 -4.26 -8.72
N LYS A 5 -13.06 -4.15 -9.28
CA LYS A 5 -13.37 -3.05 -10.21
C LYS A 5 -13.33 -1.72 -9.46
N PRO A 6 -12.74 -0.66 -10.03
CA PRO A 6 -12.82 0.67 -9.45
C PRO A 6 -14.26 1.15 -9.34
N LYS A 7 -14.58 1.85 -8.25
CA LYS A 7 -15.89 2.48 -8.08
C LYS A 7 -15.93 3.81 -8.82
N LYS A 8 -16.87 3.96 -9.75
CA LYS A 8 -16.97 5.19 -10.56
C LYS A 8 -17.45 6.41 -9.78
N ASN A 9 -18.28 6.22 -8.77
CA ASN A 9 -18.93 7.29 -8.00
C ASN A 9 -18.55 7.24 -6.52
N GLY A 10 -17.34 6.80 -6.19
CA GLY A 10 -16.87 6.72 -4.82
C GLY A 10 -16.37 8.07 -4.30
N ARG A 11 -16.16 8.13 -2.97
CA ARG A 11 -15.57 9.28 -2.27
C ARG A 11 -14.18 9.66 -2.80
N TYR A 12 -13.45 8.68 -3.34
CA TYR A 12 -12.09 8.85 -3.85
C TYR A 12 -12.07 8.59 -5.35
N SER A 13 -11.20 9.33 -6.04
CA SER A 13 -10.92 9.11 -7.46
C SER A 13 -10.30 7.72 -7.64
N GLN A 14 -10.93 6.85 -8.45
CA GLN A 14 -10.45 5.51 -8.74
C GLN A 14 -10.36 5.28 -10.23
N GLY A 15 -9.43 4.43 -10.65
CA GLY A 15 -9.28 4.10 -12.06
C GLY A 15 -8.25 3.02 -12.32
N TYR A 16 -8.00 2.80 -13.61
CA TYR A 16 -6.99 1.86 -14.09
C TYR A 16 -5.83 2.59 -14.76
N ILE A 17 -4.64 2.00 -14.63
CA ILE A 17 -3.47 2.39 -15.43
C ILE A 17 -3.07 1.16 -16.26
N ASN A 18 -2.86 1.37 -17.57
CA ASN A 18 -2.37 0.32 -18.44
C ASN A 18 -0.91 0.01 -18.08
N PRO A 19 -0.57 -1.23 -17.72
CA PRO A 19 0.80 -1.58 -17.36
C PRO A 19 1.80 -1.34 -18.50
N ASN A 20 1.37 -1.38 -19.75
CA ASN A 20 2.23 -1.10 -20.91
C ASN A 20 2.65 0.38 -20.98
N SER A 21 1.96 1.28 -20.30
CA SER A 21 2.36 2.69 -20.20
C SER A 21 3.40 2.94 -19.12
N CYS A 22 3.70 1.95 -18.30
CA CYS A 22 4.66 2.05 -17.20
C CYS A 22 6.01 1.48 -17.60
N LYS A 23 7.08 2.21 -17.30
CA LYS A 23 8.44 1.83 -17.66
C LYS A 23 9.17 1.05 -16.58
N LYS A 24 8.73 1.18 -15.33
CA LYS A 24 9.45 0.65 -14.17
C LYS A 24 8.70 -0.43 -13.40
N LEU A 25 7.59 -0.95 -13.93
CA LEU A 25 6.90 -2.07 -13.29
C LEU A 25 7.78 -3.31 -13.21
N PHE A 26 7.66 -4.06 -12.12
CA PHE A 26 8.20 -5.42 -12.06
C PHE A 26 7.64 -6.25 -13.22
N GLU A 27 8.47 -7.04 -13.87
CA GLU A 27 8.04 -7.89 -14.99
C GLU A 27 6.91 -8.84 -14.60
N SER A 28 6.94 -9.35 -13.39
CA SER A 28 5.96 -10.32 -12.89
C SER A 28 4.52 -9.78 -12.79
N VAL A 29 4.33 -8.46 -12.86
CA VAL A 29 3.02 -7.83 -12.68
C VAL A 29 2.54 -7.05 -13.90
N LYS A 30 3.23 -7.18 -15.04
CA LYS A 30 2.87 -6.46 -16.27
C LYS A 30 1.67 -7.03 -17.01
N ASP A 31 1.17 -8.18 -16.61
CA ASP A 31 0.06 -8.87 -17.25
C ASP A 31 -1.33 -8.43 -16.76
N LYS A 32 -1.40 -7.55 -15.77
CA LYS A 32 -2.66 -7.10 -15.15
C LYS A 32 -2.75 -5.59 -15.12
N PRO A 33 -3.96 -5.01 -15.30
CA PRO A 33 -4.17 -3.59 -15.08
C PRO A 33 -3.82 -3.19 -13.65
N ILE A 34 -3.29 -1.98 -13.49
CA ILE A 34 -3.03 -1.40 -12.20
C ILE A 34 -4.24 -0.61 -11.77
N ILE A 35 -4.73 -0.86 -10.56
CA ILE A 35 -5.87 -0.14 -10.00
C ILE A 35 -5.34 0.86 -8.99
N TYR A 36 -5.66 2.14 -9.17
CA TYR A 36 -5.50 3.14 -8.11
C TYR A 36 -6.86 3.42 -7.48
N ARG A 37 -6.91 3.46 -6.15
CA ARG A 37 -8.17 3.61 -5.40
C ARG A 37 -8.33 5.00 -4.82
N SER A 38 -7.35 5.88 -5.02
CA SER A 38 -7.37 7.26 -4.58
C SER A 38 -6.46 8.10 -5.46
N SER A 39 -6.65 9.43 -5.43
CA SER A 39 -5.75 10.36 -6.09
C SER A 39 -4.33 10.33 -5.49
N TRP A 40 -4.20 9.99 -4.22
CA TRP A 40 -2.89 9.84 -3.57
C TRP A 40 -2.11 8.66 -4.14
N GLU A 41 -2.77 7.52 -4.35
CA GLU A 41 -2.14 6.36 -4.99
C GLU A 41 -1.72 6.70 -6.43
N LYS A 42 -2.56 7.38 -7.19
CA LYS A 42 -2.23 7.84 -8.54
C LYS A 42 -0.99 8.75 -8.55
N LYS A 43 -0.93 9.70 -7.62
CA LYS A 43 0.21 10.61 -7.49
C LYS A 43 1.48 9.86 -7.11
N PHE A 44 1.38 8.89 -6.22
CA PHE A 44 2.51 8.05 -5.82
C PHE A 44 3.03 7.20 -6.98
N ILE A 45 2.14 6.62 -7.79
CA ILE A 45 2.51 5.87 -8.99
C ILE A 45 3.30 6.76 -9.96
N TYR A 46 2.85 7.99 -10.18
CA TYR A 46 3.59 8.95 -11.01
C TYR A 46 4.98 9.21 -10.46
N TRP A 47 5.10 9.39 -9.14
CA TRP A 47 6.39 9.55 -8.50
C TRP A 47 7.28 8.31 -8.70
N CYS A 48 6.74 7.10 -8.55
CA CYS A 48 7.50 5.87 -8.79
C CYS A 48 8.06 5.81 -10.21
N GLU A 49 7.26 6.21 -11.21
CA GLU A 49 7.64 6.18 -12.62
C GLU A 49 8.68 7.26 -12.99
N THR A 50 8.69 8.38 -12.28
CA THR A 50 9.51 9.54 -12.65
C THR A 50 10.72 9.75 -11.74
N SER A 51 10.73 9.19 -10.53
CA SER A 51 11.83 9.36 -9.59
C SER A 51 13.07 8.56 -9.99
N LYS A 52 14.22 9.21 -10.00
CA LYS A 52 15.51 8.55 -10.26
C LYS A 52 15.92 7.57 -9.16
N LYS A 53 15.28 7.64 -7.99
CA LYS A 53 15.57 6.77 -6.85
C LYS A 53 14.91 5.40 -6.97
N VAL A 54 13.84 5.28 -7.75
CA VAL A 54 13.08 4.05 -7.91
C VAL A 54 13.54 3.31 -9.14
N LYS A 55 13.93 2.05 -8.96
CA LYS A 55 14.32 1.16 -10.06
C LYS A 55 13.12 0.41 -10.63
N HIS A 56 12.37 -0.27 -9.76
CA HIS A 56 11.14 -0.98 -10.12
C HIS A 56 10.10 -0.82 -9.01
N TRP A 57 8.84 -1.01 -9.37
CA TRP A 57 7.73 -0.96 -8.41
C TRP A 57 6.60 -1.90 -8.83
N GLY A 58 5.71 -2.20 -7.88
CA GLY A 58 4.49 -2.94 -8.13
C GLY A 58 3.40 -2.50 -7.17
N SER A 59 2.14 -2.61 -7.60
CA SER A 59 0.96 -2.27 -6.82
C SER A 59 0.27 -3.56 -6.39
N GLU A 60 -0.02 -3.70 -5.10
CA GLU A 60 -0.74 -4.85 -4.53
C GLU A 60 -0.20 -6.20 -5.03
N CYS A 61 1.12 -6.31 -5.17
CA CYS A 61 1.78 -7.43 -5.84
C CYS A 61 2.26 -8.53 -4.91
N ILE A 62 2.14 -8.36 -3.60
CA ILE A 62 2.47 -9.38 -2.60
C ILE A 62 1.34 -9.54 -1.61
N SER A 63 1.26 -10.71 -0.97
CA SER A 63 0.36 -10.95 0.14
C SER A 63 1.14 -11.39 1.37
N ILE A 64 0.74 -10.88 2.52
CA ILE A 64 1.40 -11.16 3.80
C ILE A 64 0.33 -11.70 4.75
N PRO A 65 0.45 -12.97 5.19
CA PRO A 65 -0.46 -13.49 6.20
C PRO A 65 -0.25 -12.77 7.53
N TYR A 66 -1.34 -12.42 8.18
CA TYR A 66 -1.28 -11.79 9.50
C TYR A 66 -2.43 -12.28 10.37
N PHE A 67 -2.25 -12.22 11.68
CA PHE A 67 -3.28 -12.52 12.66
C PHE A 67 -3.96 -11.22 13.09
N ASN A 68 -5.28 -11.12 12.86
CA ASN A 68 -6.04 -9.93 13.24
C ASN A 68 -6.46 -10.03 14.71
N ALA A 69 -5.95 -9.14 15.53
CA ALA A 69 -6.22 -9.12 16.96
C ALA A 69 -7.69 -8.78 17.30
N TYR A 70 -8.42 -8.18 16.33
CA TYR A 70 -9.83 -7.83 16.56
C TYR A 70 -10.75 -9.06 16.46
N ASP A 71 -10.69 -9.80 15.34
CA ASP A 71 -11.56 -10.96 15.10
C ASP A 71 -10.92 -12.30 15.49
N LYS A 72 -9.65 -12.29 15.89
CA LYS A 72 -8.88 -13.47 16.29
C LYS A 72 -8.72 -14.51 15.16
N LYS A 73 -8.65 -14.05 13.93
CA LYS A 73 -8.49 -14.90 12.73
C LYS A 73 -7.29 -14.49 11.89
N GLU A 74 -6.79 -15.45 11.13
CA GLU A 74 -5.77 -15.15 10.13
C GLU A 74 -6.40 -14.57 8.86
N HIS A 75 -5.73 -13.58 8.28
CA HIS A 75 -6.11 -12.91 7.05
C HIS A 75 -4.87 -12.69 6.19
N LYS A 76 -5.10 -12.25 4.95
CA LYS A 76 -4.02 -11.81 4.06
C LYS A 76 -4.06 -10.31 3.91
N TYR A 77 -2.89 -9.69 4.00
CA TYR A 77 -2.70 -8.27 3.77
C TYR A 77 -1.97 -8.07 2.44
N TYR A 78 -2.50 -7.18 1.62
CA TYR A 78 -1.89 -6.77 0.35
C TYR A 78 -1.43 -5.32 0.51
N PRO A 79 -0.14 -5.07 0.77
CA PRO A 79 0.38 -3.70 0.84
C PRO A 79 0.14 -2.95 -0.46
N ASP A 80 -0.05 -1.65 -0.37
CA ASP A 80 -0.35 -0.83 -1.55
C ASP A 80 0.75 -0.90 -2.60
N PHE A 81 2.02 -0.81 -2.19
CA PHE A 81 3.15 -0.82 -3.12
C PHE A 81 4.36 -1.56 -2.58
N VAL A 82 5.12 -2.13 -3.50
CA VAL A 82 6.48 -2.62 -3.25
C VAL A 82 7.41 -1.90 -4.21
N LEU A 83 8.51 -1.37 -3.68
CA LEU A 83 9.52 -0.64 -4.45
C LEU A 83 10.87 -1.36 -4.35
N GLU A 84 11.56 -1.45 -5.48
CA GLU A 84 12.99 -1.71 -5.51
C GLU A 84 13.68 -0.38 -5.82
N MET A 85 14.50 0.09 -4.89
CA MET A 85 15.23 1.35 -5.06
C MET A 85 16.52 1.12 -5.84
N GLU A 86 17.06 2.18 -6.46
CA GLU A 86 18.30 2.08 -7.22
C GLU A 86 19.50 1.63 -6.37
N ASN A 87 19.48 1.86 -5.06
CA ASN A 87 20.51 1.37 -4.15
C ASN A 87 20.32 -0.08 -3.70
N GLY A 88 19.32 -0.81 -4.24
CA GLY A 88 19.01 -2.19 -3.90
C GLY A 88 18.06 -2.37 -2.72
N GLN A 89 17.69 -1.30 -2.02
CA GLN A 89 16.75 -1.38 -0.90
C GLN A 89 15.36 -1.74 -1.39
N ILE A 90 14.72 -2.72 -0.75
CA ILE A 90 13.31 -3.05 -0.96
C ILE A 90 12.49 -2.29 0.08
N MET A 91 11.44 -1.64 -0.39
CA MET A 91 10.51 -0.89 0.47
C MET A 91 9.09 -1.38 0.24
N ILE A 92 8.38 -1.61 1.33
CA ILE A 92 6.94 -1.90 1.30
C ILE A 92 6.25 -0.63 1.77
N VAL A 93 5.27 -0.16 1.00
CA VAL A 93 4.63 1.14 1.22
C VAL A 93 3.13 0.97 1.36
N GLU A 94 2.58 1.60 2.38
CA GLU A 94 1.15 1.73 2.61
C GLU A 94 0.80 3.22 2.59
N ILE A 95 -0.28 3.59 1.89
CA ILE A 95 -0.79 4.96 1.88
C ILE A 95 -2.05 5.01 2.74
N LYS A 96 -2.05 5.83 3.78
CA LYS A 96 -3.16 5.98 4.71
C LYS A 96 -3.35 7.44 5.12
N PRO A 97 -4.59 7.90 5.27
CA PRO A 97 -4.82 9.20 5.91
C PRO A 97 -4.22 9.21 7.32
N HIS A 98 -3.63 10.34 7.69
CA HIS A 98 -2.98 10.47 8.99
C HIS A 98 -3.91 10.13 10.16
N ASN A 99 -5.18 10.54 10.07
CA ASN A 99 -6.17 10.26 11.12
C ASN A 99 -6.44 8.76 11.33
N GLN A 100 -6.13 7.91 10.34
CA GLN A 100 -6.28 6.46 10.47
C GLN A 100 -5.03 5.78 11.05
N THR A 101 -3.97 6.53 11.30
CA THR A 101 -2.75 6.04 11.94
C THR A 101 -2.72 6.31 13.44
N ILE A 102 -3.74 7.01 13.97
CA ILE A 102 -3.85 7.43 15.37
C ILE A 102 -4.92 6.58 16.06
N LYS A 103 -4.64 6.16 17.31
CA LYS A 103 -5.61 5.40 18.10
C LYS A 103 -6.87 6.23 18.34
N PRO A 104 -8.06 5.71 17.98
CA PRO A 104 -9.34 6.38 18.27
C PRO A 104 -9.61 6.51 19.78
N ILE A 105 -10.32 7.58 20.15
CA ILE A 105 -10.72 7.81 21.55
C ILE A 105 -11.78 6.79 21.98
N ASN A 106 -12.75 6.49 21.11
CA ASN A 106 -13.84 5.55 21.42
C ASN A 106 -13.42 4.11 21.05
N GLU A 107 -13.17 3.28 22.06
CA GLU A 107 -12.74 1.89 21.88
C GLU A 107 -13.81 0.96 21.28
N ASN A 108 -15.08 1.35 21.34
CA ASN A 108 -16.18 0.56 20.79
C ASN A 108 -16.61 1.02 19.39
N SER A 109 -15.88 1.96 18.78
CA SER A 109 -16.20 2.50 17.48
C SER A 109 -15.72 1.60 16.34
N TRP A 110 -16.33 1.78 15.16
CA TRP A 110 -15.83 1.18 13.92
C TRP A 110 -14.38 1.61 13.62
N ALA A 111 -14.05 2.87 13.95
CA ALA A 111 -12.69 3.39 13.78
C ALA A 111 -11.68 2.61 14.63
N ASN A 112 -12.06 2.17 15.83
CA ASN A 112 -11.18 1.36 16.67
C ASN A 112 -10.96 -0.03 16.07
N LYS A 113 -12.00 -0.66 15.52
CA LYS A 113 -11.88 -1.93 14.79
C LYS A 113 -10.88 -1.79 13.63
N ALA A 114 -11.03 -0.75 12.82
CA ALA A 114 -10.13 -0.48 11.71
C ALA A 114 -8.69 -0.24 12.20
N TYR A 115 -8.53 0.49 13.30
CA TYR A 115 -7.23 0.75 13.89
C TYR A 115 -6.53 -0.55 14.35
N ILE A 116 -7.23 -1.42 15.07
CA ILE A 116 -6.68 -2.70 15.54
C ILE A 116 -6.29 -3.59 14.36
N THR A 117 -7.14 -3.64 13.33
CA THR A 117 -6.86 -4.40 12.11
C THR A 117 -5.59 -3.88 11.41
N ASN A 118 -5.49 -2.55 11.24
CA ASN A 118 -4.31 -1.94 10.63
C ASN A 118 -3.04 -2.18 11.44
N MET A 119 -3.10 -2.05 12.75
CA MET A 119 -1.95 -2.30 13.62
C MET A 119 -1.50 -3.76 13.54
N SER A 120 -2.44 -4.70 13.45
CA SER A 120 -2.12 -6.12 13.28
C SER A 120 -1.38 -6.37 11.96
N LYS A 121 -1.84 -5.77 10.86
CA LYS A 121 -1.16 -5.83 9.55
C LYS A 121 0.25 -5.26 9.61
N TRP A 122 0.36 -4.04 10.11
CA TRP A 122 1.62 -3.28 10.09
C TRP A 122 2.67 -3.86 11.01
N ASN A 123 2.29 -4.38 12.18
CA ASN A 123 3.21 -5.06 13.08
C ASN A 123 3.82 -6.31 12.42
N GLU A 124 3.00 -7.09 11.70
CA GLU A 124 3.50 -8.28 11.00
C GLU A 124 4.43 -7.91 9.85
N VAL A 125 4.07 -6.89 9.06
CA VAL A 125 4.95 -6.39 7.98
C VAL A 125 6.28 -5.88 8.53
N ASN A 126 6.24 -5.10 9.61
CA ASN A 126 7.47 -4.62 10.26
C ASN A 126 8.37 -5.76 10.70
N LYS A 127 7.79 -6.79 11.29
CA LYS A 127 8.52 -7.97 11.72
C LYS A 127 9.22 -8.67 10.54
N GLN A 128 8.48 -8.88 9.45
CA GLN A 128 9.03 -9.54 8.27
C GLN A 128 10.07 -8.67 7.56
N CYS A 129 9.84 -7.36 7.49
CA CYS A 129 10.80 -6.43 6.89
C CYS A 129 12.13 -6.42 7.67
N LYS A 130 12.07 -6.39 8.99
CA LYS A 130 13.29 -6.47 9.83
C LYS A 130 14.07 -7.74 9.59
N ALA A 131 13.37 -8.88 9.44
CA ALA A 131 14.02 -10.17 9.19
C ALA A 131 14.71 -10.24 7.82
N LYS A 132 14.17 -9.53 6.82
CA LYS A 132 14.67 -9.55 5.43
C LYS A 132 15.58 -8.37 5.08
N GLY A 133 15.74 -7.40 5.96
CA GLY A 133 16.47 -6.17 5.65
C GLY A 133 15.70 -5.19 4.77
N TYR A 134 14.38 -5.32 4.69
CA TYR A 134 13.51 -4.41 3.96
C TYR A 134 13.05 -3.25 4.84
N LYS A 135 12.53 -2.21 4.22
CA LYS A 135 11.89 -1.10 4.94
C LYS A 135 10.38 -1.12 4.73
N PHE A 136 9.65 -0.79 5.77
CA PHE A 136 8.21 -0.54 5.70
C PHE A 136 7.92 0.92 6.01
N CYS A 137 7.14 1.58 5.15
CA CYS A 137 6.74 2.97 5.36
C CYS A 137 5.23 3.12 5.22
N ILE A 138 4.64 3.92 6.10
CA ILE A 138 3.27 4.40 5.97
C ILE A 138 3.35 5.85 5.54
N LEU A 139 2.84 6.17 4.36
CA LEU A 139 2.81 7.52 3.82
C LEU A 139 1.43 8.12 4.02
N THR A 140 1.38 9.32 4.53
CA THR A 140 0.14 10.07 4.74
C THR A 140 0.01 11.16 3.68
N GLU A 141 -1.12 11.90 3.71
CA GLU A 141 -1.34 13.05 2.83
C GLU A 141 -0.21 14.07 2.89
N ASN A 142 0.42 14.22 4.05
CA ASN A 142 1.52 15.18 4.22
C ASN A 142 2.70 14.86 3.31
N THR A 143 3.09 13.59 3.22
CA THR A 143 4.18 13.15 2.35
C THR A 143 3.76 13.17 0.89
N ILE A 144 2.57 12.65 0.58
CA ILE A 144 2.07 12.55 -0.80
C ILE A 144 1.92 13.95 -1.42
N ASN A 145 1.40 14.91 -0.66
CA ASN A 145 1.18 16.26 -1.18
C ASN A 145 2.49 17.02 -1.42
N SER A 146 3.60 16.57 -0.87
CA SER A 146 4.92 17.17 -1.08
C SER A 146 5.76 16.50 -2.17
N LEU A 147 5.24 15.47 -2.80
CA LEU A 147 5.93 14.78 -3.90
C LEU A 147 5.96 15.60 -5.19
#